data_2566738935c06bb0b339fd9913e733f3
#
_entry.id   2566738935c06bb0b339fd9913e733f3
#
_cell.length_a   1.000
_cell.length_b   1.000
_cell.length_c   1.000
_cell.angle_alpha   90.00
_cell.angle_beta   90.00
_cell.angle_gamma   90.00
#
_symmetry.space_group_name_H-M   'P 1'
#
loop_
_entity.id
_entity.type
_entity.pdbx_description
1 polymer ?
#
loop_
_entity_poly.entity_id
_entity_poly.type
_entity_poly.pdbx_seq_one_letter_code
_entity_poly.pdbx_strand_id
1 'polypeptide(L)'
;MKTMTSMIRAMRGGACGMAFWAGAWAAVAATQAERENEYWRLLTVPIPDGVVLEAGALQVFGKDRLAVSTRLGDIWFVDGAYGDPPTPSTVKFTRYAQGLHEVLGLTTRGDGWFYATQRGEITRMRDTNGDDRADVFETHADGWGITGDYHEYAFGSKFDRDGNIWLVLCLTGSFTSETEFRGWCLRATPEGKVIPTTSGIRSPGGIATNHLGDMFYTDNQGPWNGTCWLKHLKPGGFVGNPTGNKWYSLASNLGPRPADPKSNSRVATEWKKMKEFVPPAVGFPYGKMGQSASGIANDGSSGKFGPFQNQLFVGDQTWSTVMRVCLEQVDGVYQGACLPFREGLASGSLSLEQAPDGSMFVGGTDRGWGARGGKPFALQRLVWTGKTPFEILEIHSQHKGFVLTFTEPVDPASAVPASVTAEDFTYLYRADYGSPEVDKGKPAIHATRLSTDGKTLHLDMDLVEGHIHELKFPGLRSKAGQPLLHASAWFTLNVIPSKP
;
A
#
# COMPACT_ATOMS: atom_id res chain seq x y z
N MET A 1 -33.93 61.52 -8.33
CA MET A 1 -34.45 62.53 -9.30
C MET A 1 -34.76 61.78 -10.58
N LYS A 2 -36.05 61.98 -11.00
CA LYS A 2 -36.69 61.70 -12.30
C LYS A 2 -36.75 60.23 -12.69
N THR A 3 -37.85 59.54 -12.48
CA THR A 3 -39.23 59.62 -13.01
C THR A 3 -39.36 59.24 -14.51
N MET A 4 -40.14 58.23 -14.70
CA MET A 4 -41.36 58.14 -15.56
C MET A 4 -41.10 57.41 -16.90
N THR A 5 -41.95 56.67 -17.55
CA THR A 5 -43.36 56.34 -17.32
C THR A 5 -43.76 55.21 -18.32
N SER A 6 -44.72 54.41 -17.94
CA SER A 6 -45.54 53.43 -18.66
C SER A 6 -45.78 53.66 -20.13
N MET A 7 -45.96 52.58 -20.91
CA MET A 7 -47.12 52.45 -21.82
C MET A 7 -47.47 51.01 -22.13
N ILE A 8 -48.69 50.64 -21.75
CA ILE A 8 -49.43 49.43 -22.12
C ILE A 8 -49.86 49.51 -23.61
N ARG A 9 -49.71 48.43 -24.34
CA ARG A 9 -50.69 48.10 -25.42
C ARG A 9 -50.71 46.59 -25.65
N ALA A 10 -51.91 46.07 -25.47
CA ALA A 10 -52.31 44.70 -25.81
C ALA A 10 -52.51 44.51 -27.32
N MET A 11 -52.23 43.31 -27.81
CA MET A 11 -53.13 42.65 -28.80
C MET A 11 -52.68 41.22 -29.11
N ARG A 12 -53.57 40.28 -28.80
CA ARG A 12 -54.07 39.17 -29.61
C ARG A 12 -53.15 38.01 -30.02
N GLY A 13 -53.34 36.87 -29.42
CA GLY A 13 -53.84 35.67 -30.09
C GLY A 13 -52.87 34.94 -31.02
N GLY A 14 -52.16 33.94 -30.52
CA GLY A 14 -51.49 32.94 -31.35
C GLY A 14 -51.39 31.66 -30.55
N ALA A 15 -52.00 30.59 -30.98
CA ALA A 15 -51.93 29.26 -30.39
C ALA A 15 -50.46 28.81 -30.33
N CYS A 16 -49.90 28.70 -29.13
CA CYS A 16 -48.56 28.20 -28.93
C CYS A 16 -48.61 26.72 -28.65
N GLY A 17 -48.17 25.95 -29.62
CA GLY A 17 -47.94 24.51 -29.45
C GLY A 17 -46.94 24.28 -28.32
N MET A 18 -47.33 23.52 -27.32
CA MET A 18 -46.36 23.04 -26.29
C MET A 18 -45.39 22.08 -26.96
N ALA A 19 -44.21 22.58 -27.29
CA ALA A 19 -43.05 21.72 -27.55
C ALA A 19 -42.59 21.14 -26.23
N PHE A 20 -42.88 19.85 -25.99
CA PHE A 20 -42.26 19.08 -24.93
C PHE A 20 -40.75 19.01 -25.23
N TRP A 21 -39.97 19.80 -24.53
CA TRP A 21 -38.54 19.59 -24.42
C TRP A 21 -38.32 18.34 -23.56
N ALA A 22 -38.14 17.19 -24.20
CA ALA A 22 -37.54 16.03 -23.58
C ALA A 22 -36.10 16.37 -23.31
N GLY A 23 -35.80 16.91 -22.13
CA GLY A 23 -34.45 17.11 -21.65
C GLY A 23 -33.77 15.74 -21.56
N ALA A 24 -32.89 15.43 -22.50
CA ALA A 24 -31.99 14.30 -22.39
C ALA A 24 -31.09 14.56 -21.15
N TRP A 25 -31.39 13.94 -20.05
CA TRP A 25 -30.49 13.85 -18.91
C TRP A 25 -29.31 13.03 -19.40
N ALA A 26 -28.21 13.69 -19.75
CA ALA A 26 -26.94 13.00 -19.92
C ALA A 26 -26.61 12.36 -18.57
N ALA A 27 -26.68 11.04 -18.52
CA ALA A 27 -26.24 10.29 -17.35
C ALA A 27 -24.78 10.63 -17.11
N VAL A 28 -24.46 11.26 -15.99
CA VAL A 28 -23.07 11.50 -15.58
C VAL A 28 -22.45 10.12 -15.39
N ALA A 29 -21.37 9.84 -16.10
CA ALA A 29 -20.68 8.57 -15.96
C ALA A 29 -20.20 8.40 -14.51
N ALA A 30 -20.43 7.22 -13.93
CA ALA A 30 -20.00 6.89 -12.57
C ALA A 30 -18.47 7.09 -12.42
N THR A 31 -18.07 7.70 -11.32
CA THR A 31 -16.67 7.84 -10.95
C THR A 31 -16.02 6.48 -10.73
N GLN A 32 -14.68 6.42 -10.72
CA GLN A 32 -13.96 5.16 -10.43
C GLN A 32 -14.33 4.63 -9.04
N ALA A 33 -14.34 5.50 -8.03
CA ALA A 33 -14.72 5.13 -6.67
C ALA A 33 -16.15 4.56 -6.56
N GLU A 34 -17.11 5.08 -7.32
CA GLU A 34 -18.48 4.54 -7.37
C GLU A 34 -18.52 3.15 -8.02
N ARG A 35 -17.77 2.94 -9.12
CA ARG A 35 -17.67 1.62 -9.77
C ARG A 35 -17.03 0.58 -8.84
N GLU A 36 -15.96 0.93 -8.14
CA GLU A 36 -15.30 0.06 -7.18
C GLU A 36 -16.21 -0.27 -5.98
N ASN A 37 -17.06 0.69 -5.57
CA ASN A 37 -18.00 0.50 -4.46
C ASN A 37 -19.09 -0.54 -4.74
N GLU A 38 -19.34 -0.89 -6.01
CA GLU A 38 -20.22 -2.00 -6.39
C GLU A 38 -19.66 -3.36 -5.94
N TYR A 39 -18.32 -3.47 -5.79
CA TYR A 39 -17.62 -4.69 -5.45
C TYR A 39 -17.05 -4.68 -4.04
N TRP A 40 -16.51 -3.55 -3.58
CA TRP A 40 -16.01 -3.36 -2.22
C TRP A 40 -16.63 -2.09 -1.63
N ARG A 41 -17.65 -2.27 -0.78
CA ARG A 41 -18.26 -1.16 -0.07
C ARG A 41 -17.28 -0.52 0.89
N LEU A 42 -17.21 0.80 0.89
CA LEU A 42 -16.41 1.58 1.81
C LEU A 42 -17.30 2.11 2.93
N LEU A 43 -17.18 1.53 4.11
CA LEU A 43 -17.94 1.91 5.32
C LEU A 43 -17.06 2.81 6.19
N THR A 44 -17.63 3.87 6.76
CA THR A 44 -16.92 4.75 7.70
C THR A 44 -17.34 4.39 9.12
N VAL A 45 -16.35 4.10 9.98
CA VAL A 45 -16.56 3.90 11.41
C VAL A 45 -16.68 5.28 12.07
N PRO A 46 -17.80 5.60 12.74
CA PRO A 46 -17.97 6.89 13.39
C PRO A 46 -16.99 7.02 14.56
N ILE A 47 -16.27 8.15 14.59
CA ILE A 47 -15.32 8.49 15.62
C ILE A 47 -16.00 9.50 16.57
N PRO A 48 -16.01 9.26 17.91
CA PRO A 48 -16.64 10.17 18.86
C PRO A 48 -15.97 11.55 18.89
N ASP A 49 -16.75 12.57 19.22
CA ASP A 49 -16.22 13.92 19.44
C ASP A 49 -15.12 13.91 20.52
N GLY A 50 -14.05 14.64 20.29
CA GLY A 50 -12.89 14.73 21.18
C GLY A 50 -11.85 13.61 21.01
N VAL A 51 -12.11 12.60 20.18
CA VAL A 51 -11.11 11.59 19.80
C VAL A 51 -10.39 12.03 18.53
N VAL A 52 -9.09 12.29 18.64
CA VAL A 52 -8.21 12.53 17.47
C VAL A 52 -7.58 11.22 17.09
N LEU A 53 -8.14 10.59 16.05
CA LEU A 53 -7.74 9.23 15.64
C LEU A 53 -6.78 9.26 14.44
N GLU A 54 -5.67 9.93 14.56
CA GLU A 54 -4.58 9.86 13.57
C GLU A 54 -3.96 8.45 13.59
N ALA A 55 -4.63 7.49 12.94
CA ALA A 55 -4.31 6.07 13.05
C ALA A 55 -2.88 5.76 12.59
N GLY A 56 -2.01 5.32 13.52
CA GLY A 56 -0.64 4.88 13.25
C GLY A 56 -0.57 3.42 12.86
N ALA A 57 -1.26 2.55 13.59
CA ALA A 57 -1.38 1.13 13.30
C ALA A 57 -2.74 0.58 13.73
N LEU A 58 -3.12 -0.54 13.14
CA LEU A 58 -4.33 -1.28 13.42
C LEU A 58 -3.98 -2.71 13.82
N GLN A 59 -4.75 -3.28 14.75
CA GLN A 59 -4.65 -4.69 15.14
C GLN A 59 -6.03 -5.24 15.47
N VAL A 60 -6.49 -6.19 14.71
CA VAL A 60 -7.68 -6.97 15.08
C VAL A 60 -7.35 -7.91 16.22
N PHE A 61 -8.25 -8.06 17.21
CA PHE A 61 -8.06 -8.95 18.33
C PHE A 61 -9.41 -9.46 18.88
N GLY A 62 -9.36 -10.51 19.67
CA GLY A 62 -10.59 -11.16 20.14
C GLY A 62 -11.45 -11.65 18.98
N LYS A 63 -12.76 -11.58 19.11
CA LYS A 63 -13.70 -12.07 18.10
C LYS A 63 -13.98 -11.02 17.02
N ASP A 64 -14.20 -9.75 17.43
CA ASP A 64 -14.70 -8.65 16.58
C ASP A 64 -14.31 -7.27 17.13
N ARG A 65 -13.12 -7.18 17.73
CA ARG A 65 -12.56 -5.93 18.28
C ARG A 65 -11.39 -5.44 17.46
N LEU A 66 -11.22 -4.13 17.41
CA LEU A 66 -10.11 -3.47 16.76
C LEU A 66 -9.34 -2.60 17.76
N ALA A 67 -8.02 -2.77 17.84
CA ALA A 67 -7.12 -1.83 18.49
C ALA A 67 -6.56 -0.86 17.46
N VAL A 68 -6.60 0.43 17.76
CA VAL A 68 -6.09 1.51 16.92
C VAL A 68 -5.09 2.30 17.72
N SER A 69 -3.82 2.30 17.30
CA SER A 69 -2.83 3.22 17.85
C SER A 69 -2.86 4.54 17.10
N THR A 70 -2.50 5.63 17.79
CA THR A 70 -2.50 6.96 17.20
C THR A 70 -1.10 7.56 17.15
N ARG A 71 -0.91 8.49 16.22
CA ARG A 71 0.31 9.29 16.14
C ARG A 71 0.48 10.26 17.33
N LEU A 72 -0.58 10.44 18.12
CA LEU A 72 -0.53 11.21 19.37
C LEU A 72 -0.12 10.38 20.59
N GLY A 73 0.01 9.04 20.44
CA GLY A 73 0.46 8.14 21.50
C GLY A 73 -0.66 7.52 22.34
N ASP A 74 -1.89 7.56 21.85
CA ASP A 74 -3.00 6.81 22.42
C ASP A 74 -3.16 5.45 21.74
N ILE A 75 -3.70 4.47 22.45
CA ILE A 75 -4.24 3.24 21.89
C ILE A 75 -5.71 3.15 22.29
N TRP A 76 -6.57 2.96 21.31
CA TRP A 76 -8.01 2.84 21.48
C TRP A 76 -8.47 1.44 21.12
N PHE A 77 -9.29 0.83 21.98
CA PHE A 77 -10.09 -0.32 21.63
C PHE A 77 -11.42 0.14 21.05
N VAL A 78 -11.80 -0.41 19.91
CA VAL A 78 -13.00 -0.04 19.17
C VAL A 78 -13.89 -1.26 19.06
N ASP A 79 -14.99 -1.23 19.79
CA ASP A 79 -16.06 -2.22 19.72
C ASP A 79 -17.12 -1.74 18.70
N GLY A 80 -17.79 -2.66 18.03
CA GLY A 80 -18.84 -2.35 17.05
C GLY A 80 -18.34 -1.83 15.69
N ALA A 81 -17.02 -1.79 15.45
CA ALA A 81 -16.43 -1.40 14.18
C ALA A 81 -16.81 -2.36 13.02
N TYR A 82 -17.22 -3.58 13.34
CA TYR A 82 -17.68 -4.60 12.39
C TYR A 82 -19.14 -4.44 11.97
N GLY A 83 -19.86 -3.44 12.47
CA GLY A 83 -21.25 -3.15 12.06
C GLY A 83 -21.39 -2.94 10.55
N ASP A 84 -22.58 -3.20 10.00
CA ASP A 84 -22.90 -3.06 8.59
C ASP A 84 -24.20 -2.27 8.36
N PRO A 85 -24.18 -0.93 8.31
CA PRO A 85 -23.03 -0.06 8.61
C PRO A 85 -22.78 0.10 10.13
N PRO A 86 -21.54 0.46 10.54
CA PRO A 86 -21.29 0.87 11.94
C PRO A 86 -21.97 2.22 12.20
N THR A 87 -22.55 2.39 13.39
CA THR A 87 -23.30 3.59 13.77
C THR A 87 -22.78 4.21 15.06
N PRO A 88 -23.02 5.53 15.32
CA PRO A 88 -22.61 6.16 16.58
C PRO A 88 -23.19 5.50 17.83
N SER A 89 -24.33 4.83 17.72
CA SER A 89 -24.95 4.11 18.84
C SER A 89 -24.38 2.72 19.11
N THR A 90 -23.70 2.11 18.12
CA THR A 90 -23.14 0.76 18.23
C THR A 90 -21.62 0.76 18.40
N VAL A 91 -20.94 1.84 18.00
CA VAL A 91 -19.48 1.94 18.08
C VAL A 91 -19.08 2.57 19.41
N LYS A 92 -18.18 1.90 20.13
CA LYS A 92 -17.64 2.37 21.40
C LYS A 92 -16.12 2.44 21.33
N PHE A 93 -15.54 3.56 21.76
CA PHE A 93 -14.09 3.73 21.90
C PHE A 93 -13.72 3.69 23.39
N THR A 94 -12.83 2.78 23.77
CA THR A 94 -12.24 2.71 25.11
C THR A 94 -10.75 3.01 25.00
N ARG A 95 -10.25 4.01 25.73
CA ARG A 95 -8.82 4.31 25.72
C ARG A 95 -8.07 3.26 26.53
N TYR A 96 -7.35 2.38 25.84
CA TYR A 96 -6.56 1.31 26.43
C TYR A 96 -5.23 1.81 26.99
N ALA A 97 -4.51 2.67 26.28
CA ALA A 97 -3.24 3.24 26.72
C ALA A 97 -3.10 4.68 26.23
N GLN A 98 -2.25 5.48 26.89
CA GLN A 98 -1.93 6.87 26.53
C GLN A 98 -0.51 7.22 26.94
N GLY A 99 0.02 8.34 26.37
CA GLY A 99 1.34 8.86 26.73
C GLY A 99 2.49 8.16 26.04
N LEU A 100 2.21 7.35 25.01
CA LEU A 100 3.21 6.72 24.18
C LEU A 100 3.76 7.70 23.13
N HIS A 101 4.92 7.37 22.54
CA HIS A 101 5.59 8.26 21.59
C HIS A 101 5.38 7.83 20.12
N GLU A 102 4.31 8.33 19.49
CA GLU A 102 4.01 8.11 18.07
C GLU A 102 4.04 6.63 17.64
N VAL A 103 2.99 5.91 18.03
CA VAL A 103 2.92 4.46 17.82
C VAL A 103 2.56 4.14 16.37
N LEU A 104 3.54 3.70 15.58
CA LEU A 104 3.41 3.32 14.17
C LEU A 104 3.51 1.79 13.95
N GLY A 105 3.40 1.04 15.01
CA GLY A 105 3.28 -0.41 14.97
C GLY A 105 2.56 -0.93 16.20
N LEU A 106 1.60 -1.83 16.00
CA LEU A 106 0.82 -2.45 17.06
C LEU A 106 0.57 -3.92 16.72
N THR A 107 0.80 -4.82 17.67
CA THR A 107 0.51 -6.25 17.47
C THR A 107 0.24 -6.95 18.80
N THR A 108 -0.39 -8.12 18.74
CA THR A 108 -0.62 -9.02 19.88
C THR A 108 -0.57 -10.47 19.40
N ARG A 109 -0.25 -11.39 20.33
CA ARG A 109 -0.33 -12.84 20.11
C ARG A 109 -1.62 -13.44 20.69
N GLY A 110 -2.48 -12.63 21.31
CA GLY A 110 -3.66 -13.11 22.01
C GLY A 110 -3.35 -13.68 23.43
N ASP A 111 -2.14 -13.44 23.94
CA ASP A 111 -1.66 -13.82 25.27
C ASP A 111 -1.91 -12.74 26.34
N GLY A 112 -2.71 -11.73 25.99
CA GLY A 112 -3.00 -10.57 26.82
C GLY A 112 -1.99 -9.42 26.71
N TRP A 113 -0.88 -9.60 26.00
CA TRP A 113 0.07 -8.55 25.73
C TRP A 113 -0.17 -7.86 24.39
N PHE A 114 -0.13 -6.53 24.39
CA PHE A 114 0.01 -5.70 23.20
C PHE A 114 1.42 -5.15 23.13
N TYR A 115 2.00 -5.15 21.94
CA TYR A 115 3.33 -4.63 21.64
C TYR A 115 3.20 -3.42 20.73
N ALA A 116 3.67 -2.27 21.20
CA ALA A 116 3.62 -0.98 20.50
C ALA A 116 5.03 -0.56 20.09
N THR A 117 5.28 -0.45 18.78
CA THR A 117 6.52 0.13 18.27
C THR A 117 6.40 1.65 18.31
N GLN A 118 7.22 2.25 19.13
CA GLN A 118 7.41 3.69 19.30
C GLN A 118 8.71 4.13 18.63
N ARG A 119 8.99 5.44 18.62
CA ARG A 119 10.22 5.98 18.01
C ARG A 119 11.49 5.40 18.60
N GLY A 120 11.58 5.19 19.90
CA GLY A 120 12.78 4.78 20.62
C GLY A 120 12.74 3.40 21.24
N GLU A 121 11.57 2.74 21.27
CA GLU A 121 11.44 1.41 21.89
C GLU A 121 10.22 0.64 21.36
N ILE A 122 10.18 -0.65 21.66
CA ILE A 122 8.96 -1.44 21.67
C ILE A 122 8.51 -1.55 23.12
N THR A 123 7.38 -0.98 23.44
CA THR A 123 6.72 -1.15 24.74
C THR A 123 5.71 -2.30 24.65
N ARG A 124 5.75 -3.23 25.61
CA ARG A 124 4.64 -4.17 25.80
C ARG A 124 3.78 -3.75 26.97
N MET A 125 2.49 -3.97 26.83
CA MET A 125 1.51 -3.56 27.83
C MET A 125 0.37 -4.55 27.94
N ARG A 126 -0.25 -4.62 29.12
CA ARG A 126 -1.43 -5.45 29.35
C ARG A 126 -2.34 -4.84 30.41
N ASP A 127 -3.60 -5.26 30.35
CA ASP A 127 -4.61 -5.06 31.36
C ASP A 127 -4.64 -6.30 32.26
N THR A 128 -4.43 -6.15 33.56
CA THR A 128 -4.44 -7.25 34.54
C THR A 128 -5.72 -7.33 35.36
N ASN A 129 -6.54 -6.26 35.35
CA ASN A 129 -7.77 -6.18 36.15
C ASN A 129 -9.05 -6.34 35.33
N GLY A 130 -8.96 -6.34 33.99
CA GLY A 130 -10.06 -6.57 33.06
C GLY A 130 -10.96 -5.36 32.79
N ASP A 131 -10.44 -4.14 32.96
CA ASP A 131 -11.20 -2.92 32.72
C ASP A 131 -10.99 -2.30 31.32
N ASP A 132 -10.30 -3.02 30.42
CA ASP A 132 -9.89 -2.59 29.10
C ASP A 132 -8.89 -1.39 29.11
N ARG A 133 -8.09 -1.27 30.17
CA ARG A 133 -7.02 -0.28 30.30
C ARG A 133 -5.73 -0.94 30.72
N ALA A 134 -4.65 -0.61 30.05
CA ALA A 134 -3.34 -1.14 30.41
C ALA A 134 -2.91 -0.58 31.76
N ASP A 135 -2.58 -1.46 32.70
CA ASP A 135 -2.06 -1.16 34.03
C ASP A 135 -0.61 -1.63 34.22
N VAL A 136 -0.07 -2.41 33.28
CA VAL A 136 1.33 -2.82 33.21
C VAL A 136 1.96 -2.35 31.91
N PHE A 137 3.09 -1.67 32.02
CA PHE A 137 3.90 -1.18 30.90
C PHE A 137 5.34 -1.60 31.13
N GLU A 138 5.95 -2.23 30.12
CA GLU A 138 7.32 -2.69 30.15
C GLU A 138 8.02 -2.37 28.83
N THR A 139 9.25 -1.87 28.89
CA THR A 139 10.12 -1.85 27.71
C THR A 139 10.44 -3.29 27.31
N HIS A 140 9.98 -3.69 26.12
CA HIS A 140 10.27 -5.01 25.58
C HIS A 140 11.60 -5.03 24.84
N ALA A 141 11.88 -4.01 24.04
CA ALA A 141 13.13 -3.87 23.32
C ALA A 141 13.42 -2.39 23.03
N ASP A 142 14.68 -2.04 23.12
CA ASP A 142 15.27 -0.76 22.74
C ASP A 142 16.64 -1.02 22.09
N GLY A 143 17.48 -0.03 21.91
CA GLY A 143 18.84 -0.23 21.37
C GLY A 143 19.01 0.34 19.95
N TRP A 144 18.18 1.30 19.61
CA TRP A 144 18.38 2.22 18.49
C TRP A 144 18.21 3.66 18.97
N GLY A 145 18.91 4.59 18.29
CA GLY A 145 18.94 5.98 18.73
C GLY A 145 17.78 6.83 18.17
N ILE A 146 17.54 7.95 18.86
CA ILE A 146 16.69 9.06 18.40
C ILE A 146 17.37 10.40 18.68
N THR A 147 17.24 11.37 17.77
CA THR A 147 17.68 12.76 17.99
C THR A 147 16.54 13.68 18.36
N GLY A 148 15.30 13.26 18.07
CA GLY A 148 14.10 14.09 18.15
C GLY A 148 13.71 14.71 16.80
N ASP A 149 14.40 14.36 15.72
CA ASP A 149 13.98 14.76 14.37
C ASP A 149 12.61 14.20 14.03
N TYR A 150 11.81 15.01 13.33
CA TYR A 150 10.42 14.66 12.99
C TYR A 150 10.29 13.36 12.20
N HIS A 151 11.22 13.07 11.27
CA HIS A 151 11.17 11.90 10.40
C HIS A 151 11.83 10.64 10.97
N GLU A 152 12.27 10.62 12.22
CA GLU A 152 12.80 9.41 12.83
C GLU A 152 11.72 8.40 13.21
N TYR A 153 10.85 8.08 12.25
CA TYR A 153 9.79 7.09 12.43
C TYR A 153 10.34 5.69 12.67
N ALA A 154 9.58 4.89 13.43
CA ALA A 154 9.78 3.46 13.59
C ALA A 154 8.47 2.75 13.23
N PHE A 155 8.42 2.12 12.07
CA PHE A 155 7.28 1.33 11.65
C PHE A 155 7.49 -0.14 12.03
N GLY A 156 6.51 -0.77 12.59
CA GLY A 156 6.45 -2.16 13.03
C GLY A 156 4.99 -2.47 13.31
N SER A 157 4.59 -3.33 14.15
CA SER A 157 5.23 -4.51 14.69
C SER A 157 4.62 -5.68 13.95
N LYS A 158 5.41 -6.57 13.42
CA LYS A 158 4.91 -7.83 12.83
C LYS A 158 5.76 -8.97 13.36
N PHE A 159 5.08 -10.02 13.85
CA PHE A 159 5.76 -11.24 14.27
C PHE A 159 6.19 -12.07 13.07
N ASP A 160 7.40 -12.65 13.15
CA ASP A 160 7.78 -13.78 12.31
C ASP A 160 7.37 -15.12 12.96
N ARG A 161 7.69 -16.23 12.27
CA ARG A 161 7.36 -17.58 12.74
C ARG A 161 8.13 -17.99 14.00
N ASP A 162 9.28 -17.37 14.22
CA ASP A 162 10.13 -17.61 15.42
C ASP A 162 9.71 -16.72 16.59
N GLY A 163 8.76 -15.82 16.35
CA GLY A 163 8.21 -14.92 17.33
C GLY A 163 9.01 -13.65 17.55
N ASN A 164 9.94 -13.32 16.67
CA ASN A 164 10.58 -12.01 16.70
C ASN A 164 9.63 -10.94 16.16
N ILE A 165 9.70 -9.74 16.70
CA ILE A 165 9.00 -8.56 16.20
C ILE A 165 9.93 -7.83 15.23
N TRP A 166 9.47 -7.63 14.01
CA TRP A 166 10.18 -6.86 12.99
C TRP A 166 9.75 -5.41 13.01
N LEU A 167 10.73 -4.51 12.85
CA LEU A 167 10.52 -3.07 12.74
C LEU A 167 11.52 -2.46 11.75
N VAL A 168 11.11 -1.35 11.13
CA VAL A 168 11.91 -0.59 10.16
C VAL A 168 12.04 0.85 10.61
N LEU A 169 13.28 1.36 10.59
CA LEU A 169 13.64 2.68 11.09
C LEU A 169 13.91 3.65 9.94
N CYS A 170 13.19 4.76 9.92
CA CYS A 170 13.44 5.85 8.99
C CYS A 170 14.80 6.51 9.27
N LEU A 171 15.45 7.03 8.25
CA LEU A 171 16.59 7.93 8.36
C LEU A 171 16.22 9.21 9.13
N THR A 172 17.17 9.84 9.79
CA THR A 172 17.06 11.18 10.37
C THR A 172 16.76 12.18 9.25
N GLY A 173 15.68 12.95 9.37
CA GLY A 173 15.22 13.86 8.33
C GLY A 173 14.89 13.20 6.99
N SER A 174 14.88 11.85 6.93
CA SER A 174 14.82 11.06 5.69
C SER A 174 16.04 11.23 4.77
N PHE A 175 17.15 11.81 5.26
CA PHE A 175 18.35 12.09 4.47
C PHE A 175 19.64 11.60 5.11
N THR A 176 19.74 11.63 6.45
CA THR A 176 20.95 11.28 7.21
C THR A 176 20.69 10.13 8.16
N SER A 177 21.73 9.59 8.75
CA SER A 177 21.62 8.57 9.80
C SER A 177 22.48 9.02 10.98
N GLU A 178 21.91 9.79 11.90
CA GLU A 178 22.67 10.47 12.95
C GLU A 178 22.84 9.61 14.20
N THR A 179 21.89 8.75 14.49
CA THR A 179 21.93 7.84 15.62
C THR A 179 21.85 6.38 15.18
N GLU A 180 22.10 5.47 16.12
CA GLU A 180 22.25 4.04 15.88
C GLU A 180 21.09 3.44 15.11
N PHE A 181 21.42 2.68 14.08
CA PHE A 181 20.50 1.91 13.23
C PHE A 181 19.42 2.71 12.50
N ARG A 182 19.48 4.06 12.42
CA ARG A 182 18.60 4.79 11.50
C ARG A 182 18.91 4.40 10.05
N GLY A 183 17.85 3.99 9.33
CA GLY A 183 17.97 3.40 7.99
C GLY A 183 18.14 1.88 7.98
N TRP A 184 17.69 1.18 9.04
CA TRP A 184 17.79 -0.27 9.20
C TRP A 184 16.46 -0.92 9.53
N CYS A 185 16.35 -2.21 9.19
CA CYS A 185 15.39 -3.13 9.78
C CYS A 185 16.03 -3.88 10.94
N LEU A 186 15.34 -3.93 12.05
CA LEU A 186 15.72 -4.67 13.25
C LEU A 186 14.67 -5.74 13.58
N ARG A 187 15.08 -6.76 14.33
CA ARG A 187 14.20 -7.72 14.97
C ARG A 187 14.40 -7.68 16.47
N ALA A 188 13.33 -7.69 17.24
CA ALA A 188 13.35 -7.92 18.67
C ALA A 188 12.94 -9.37 18.95
N THR A 189 13.80 -10.14 19.66
CA THR A 189 13.48 -11.53 20.03
C THR A 189 12.35 -11.57 21.07
N PRO A 190 11.76 -12.74 21.37
CA PRO A 190 10.79 -12.88 22.46
C PRO A 190 11.30 -12.40 23.82
N GLU A 191 12.63 -12.44 24.04
CA GLU A 191 13.31 -11.95 25.25
C GLU A 191 13.69 -10.46 25.19
N GLY A 192 13.37 -9.77 24.08
CA GLY A 192 13.64 -8.34 23.89
C GLY A 192 15.04 -8.02 23.35
N LYS A 193 15.86 -9.02 22.95
CA LYS A 193 17.14 -8.75 22.34
C LYS A 193 16.99 -8.20 20.93
N VAL A 194 17.62 -7.07 20.63
CA VAL A 194 17.61 -6.45 19.30
C VAL A 194 18.66 -7.11 18.40
N ILE A 195 18.25 -7.46 17.19
CA ILE A 195 19.08 -8.08 16.15
C ILE A 195 19.05 -7.21 14.90
N PRO A 196 20.15 -6.54 14.51
CA PRO A 196 20.30 -5.91 13.22
C PRO A 196 20.05 -6.91 12.09
N THR A 197 19.19 -6.58 11.12
CA THR A 197 18.67 -7.59 10.20
C THR A 197 18.91 -7.23 8.74
N THR A 198 18.51 -6.04 8.30
CA THR A 198 18.64 -5.57 6.91
C THR A 198 18.99 -4.09 6.91
N SER A 199 19.97 -3.68 6.11
CA SER A 199 20.34 -2.27 5.96
C SER A 199 19.78 -1.65 4.69
N GLY A 200 19.87 -0.33 4.58
CA GLY A 200 19.58 0.36 3.33
C GLY A 200 18.17 0.90 3.21
N ILE A 201 17.47 1.09 4.31
CA ILE A 201 16.14 1.71 4.38
C ILE A 201 16.26 3.23 4.31
N ARG A 202 15.30 3.87 3.63
CA ARG A 202 15.25 5.34 3.57
C ARG A 202 14.11 5.90 4.41
N SER A 203 12.87 5.72 3.97
CA SER A 203 11.67 6.30 4.59
C SER A 203 10.51 5.32 4.50
N PRO A 204 10.42 4.38 5.44
CA PRO A 204 9.38 3.36 5.45
C PRO A 204 8.00 3.96 5.70
N GLY A 205 6.95 3.27 5.23
CA GLY A 205 5.55 3.62 5.48
C GLY A 205 4.72 2.47 6.04
N GLY A 206 5.24 1.26 6.04
CA GLY A 206 4.56 0.07 6.58
C GLY A 206 5.37 -1.21 6.39
N ILE A 207 5.00 -2.25 7.13
CA ILE A 207 5.65 -3.57 7.11
C ILE A 207 4.59 -4.67 7.20
N ALA A 208 4.73 -5.75 6.44
CA ALA A 208 3.91 -6.96 6.54
C ALA A 208 4.60 -8.17 5.93
N THR A 209 4.07 -9.36 6.23
CA THR A 209 4.46 -10.60 5.54
C THR A 209 3.59 -10.85 4.32
N ASN A 210 4.15 -11.53 3.31
CA ASN A 210 3.34 -12.19 2.28
C ASN A 210 2.77 -13.52 2.81
N HIS A 211 2.01 -14.24 1.98
CA HIS A 211 1.42 -15.53 2.35
C HIS A 211 2.47 -16.64 2.62
N LEU A 212 3.70 -16.47 2.14
CA LEU A 212 4.81 -17.39 2.40
C LEU A 212 5.53 -17.10 3.72
N GLY A 213 5.24 -15.95 4.36
CA GLY A 213 5.88 -15.49 5.59
C GLY A 213 7.13 -14.65 5.37
N ASP A 214 7.46 -14.30 4.13
CA ASP A 214 8.55 -13.37 3.83
C ASP A 214 8.14 -11.93 4.15
N MET A 215 9.06 -11.16 4.74
CA MET A 215 8.79 -9.82 5.24
C MET A 215 9.04 -8.76 4.16
N PHE A 216 8.09 -7.85 4.01
CA PHE A 216 8.16 -6.72 3.07
C PHE A 216 7.89 -5.40 3.79
N TYR A 217 8.41 -4.31 3.21
CA TYR A 217 8.09 -2.97 3.64
C TYR A 217 7.92 -2.03 2.43
N THR A 218 7.18 -0.96 2.62
CA THR A 218 7.12 0.15 1.67
C THR A 218 8.21 1.17 1.98
N ASP A 219 8.87 1.69 0.93
CA ASP A 219 9.92 2.70 1.05
C ASP A 219 9.64 3.87 0.10
N ASN A 220 9.56 5.08 0.64
CA ASN A 220 9.13 6.26 -0.10
C ASN A 220 10.24 6.85 -0.98
N GLN A 221 9.83 7.59 -2.03
CA GLN A 221 10.71 8.31 -2.92
C GLN A 221 11.67 9.23 -2.15
N GLY A 222 12.93 9.29 -2.56
CA GLY A 222 13.95 10.17 -1.99
C GLY A 222 15.36 9.79 -2.42
N PRO A 223 16.41 10.15 -1.64
CA PRO A 223 17.77 9.71 -1.91
C PRO A 223 17.83 8.18 -2.06
N TRP A 224 18.44 7.72 -3.17
CA TRP A 224 18.58 6.31 -3.54
C TRP A 224 17.26 5.57 -3.84
N ASN A 225 16.14 6.27 -3.78
CA ASN A 225 14.83 5.78 -4.13
C ASN A 225 14.21 6.66 -5.21
N GLY A 226 14.31 6.24 -6.47
CA GLY A 226 13.79 7.02 -7.62
C GLY A 226 12.27 7.22 -7.59
N THR A 227 11.54 6.26 -7.01
CA THR A 227 10.09 6.29 -6.78
C THR A 227 9.77 5.63 -5.43
N CYS A 228 8.50 5.41 -5.11
CA CYS A 228 8.10 4.54 -4.00
C CYS A 228 8.22 3.07 -4.40
N TRP A 229 8.59 2.21 -3.43
CA TRP A 229 8.87 0.80 -3.66
C TRP A 229 8.27 -0.11 -2.60
N LEU A 230 7.90 -1.32 -3.00
CA LEU A 230 7.79 -2.48 -2.12
C LEU A 230 9.12 -3.23 -2.15
N LYS A 231 9.72 -3.48 -0.99
CA LYS A 231 11.02 -4.12 -0.88
C LYS A 231 10.98 -5.31 0.06
N HIS A 232 11.71 -6.37 -0.28
CA HIS A 232 11.85 -7.58 0.52
C HIS A 232 12.93 -7.39 1.60
N LEU A 233 12.58 -7.63 2.86
CA LEU A 233 13.47 -7.59 4.02
C LEU A 233 14.13 -8.97 4.24
N LYS A 234 15.25 -9.20 3.56
CA LYS A 234 16.02 -10.42 3.70
C LYS A 234 17.09 -10.24 4.78
N PRO A 235 17.20 -11.14 5.78
CA PRO A 235 18.29 -11.09 6.77
C PRO A 235 19.66 -11.08 6.09
N GLY A 236 20.53 -10.15 6.48
CA GLY A 236 21.84 -9.91 5.86
C GLY A 236 21.78 -9.10 4.56
N GLY A 237 20.58 -8.69 4.12
CA GLY A 237 20.40 -7.92 2.90
C GLY A 237 20.69 -6.42 3.05
N PHE A 238 20.97 -5.79 1.91
CA PHE A 238 21.04 -4.35 1.72
C PHE A 238 19.96 -3.93 0.70
N VAL A 239 19.05 -3.04 1.07
CA VAL A 239 17.91 -2.67 0.24
C VAL A 239 18.04 -1.32 -0.45
N GLY A 240 19.27 -0.79 -0.54
CA GLY A 240 19.63 0.22 -1.55
C GLY A 240 20.08 1.58 -1.02
N ASN A 241 19.74 2.03 0.19
CA ASN A 241 20.21 3.32 0.69
C ASN A 241 21.48 3.16 1.56
N PRO A 242 22.67 3.64 1.15
CA PRO A 242 23.91 3.41 1.88
C PRO A 242 24.09 4.28 3.13
N THR A 243 23.23 5.26 3.37
CA THR A 243 23.40 6.28 4.41
C THR A 243 23.55 5.68 5.81
N GLY A 244 22.80 4.61 6.13
CA GLY A 244 22.88 3.89 7.40
C GLY A 244 23.99 2.84 7.48
N ASN A 245 24.78 2.61 6.43
CA ASN A 245 25.76 1.52 6.39
C ASN A 245 26.94 1.68 7.37
N LYS A 246 27.14 2.87 7.94
CA LYS A 246 28.14 3.07 9.02
C LYS A 246 27.88 2.19 10.25
N TRP A 247 26.63 1.79 10.51
CA TRP A 247 26.25 0.98 11.67
C TRP A 247 26.56 -0.51 11.53
N TYR A 248 27.15 -0.96 10.40
CA TYR A 248 27.71 -2.30 10.29
C TYR A 248 28.77 -2.59 11.36
N SER A 249 29.44 -1.55 11.88
CA SER A 249 30.34 -1.68 13.01
C SER A 249 29.72 -2.20 14.30
N LEU A 250 28.39 -2.03 14.44
CA LEU A 250 27.57 -2.50 15.57
C LEU A 250 26.77 -3.77 15.24
N ALA A 251 26.84 -4.26 14.01
CA ALA A 251 26.05 -5.39 13.50
C ALA A 251 26.94 -6.64 13.31
N SER A 252 27.59 -7.10 14.37
CA SER A 252 28.57 -8.21 14.33
C SER A 252 27.98 -9.55 13.88
N ASN A 253 26.65 -9.69 13.89
CA ASN A 253 25.92 -10.86 13.40
C ASN A 253 25.75 -10.89 11.88
N LEU A 254 26.11 -9.82 11.17
CA LEU A 254 26.04 -9.72 9.71
C LEU A 254 27.43 -9.85 9.08
N GLY A 255 27.44 -10.05 7.77
CA GLY A 255 28.66 -10.04 6.97
C GLY A 255 29.31 -8.65 6.87
N PRO A 256 30.33 -8.48 6.02
CA PRO A 256 30.99 -7.20 5.85
C PRO A 256 30.02 -6.13 5.31
N ARG A 257 30.33 -4.87 5.64
CA ARG A 257 29.59 -3.72 5.10
C ARG A 257 29.57 -3.78 3.57
N PRO A 258 28.41 -3.65 2.91
CA PRO A 258 28.31 -3.54 1.47
C PRO A 258 29.12 -2.36 0.92
N ALA A 259 29.64 -2.50 -0.28
CA ALA A 259 30.26 -1.38 -0.99
C ALA A 259 29.24 -0.26 -1.24
N ASP A 260 29.69 0.98 -1.27
CA ASP A 260 28.82 2.10 -1.61
C ASP A 260 28.46 2.03 -3.11
N PRO A 261 27.17 2.11 -3.45
CA PRO A 261 26.74 2.07 -4.83
C PRO A 261 27.14 3.33 -5.58
N LYS A 262 27.28 3.20 -6.91
CA LYS A 262 27.56 4.36 -7.76
C LYS A 262 26.31 5.21 -7.93
N SER A 263 26.40 6.50 -7.57
CA SER A 263 25.31 7.47 -7.84
C SER A 263 25.15 7.72 -9.35
N ASN A 264 23.93 8.04 -9.76
CA ASN A 264 23.51 8.20 -11.16
C ASN A 264 23.68 6.94 -12.02
N SER A 265 23.55 5.77 -11.40
CA SER A 265 23.53 4.46 -12.05
C SER A 265 22.10 3.93 -12.22
N ARG A 266 21.95 2.62 -12.32
CA ARG A 266 20.66 1.90 -12.32
C ARG A 266 20.69 0.82 -11.27
N VAL A 267 19.56 0.59 -10.59
CA VAL A 267 19.43 -0.52 -9.63
C VAL A 267 19.82 -1.83 -10.30
N ALA A 268 19.32 -2.10 -11.52
CA ALA A 268 19.64 -3.31 -12.27
C ALA A 268 21.14 -3.54 -12.52
N THR A 269 21.95 -2.47 -12.54
CA THR A 269 23.40 -2.57 -12.68
C THR A 269 24.09 -2.77 -11.33
N GLU A 270 23.62 -2.12 -10.27
CA GLU A 270 24.30 -2.13 -9.00
C GLU A 270 24.02 -3.41 -8.20
N TRP A 271 22.78 -3.92 -8.16
CA TRP A 271 22.47 -5.12 -7.40
C TRP A 271 23.18 -6.38 -7.93
N LYS A 272 23.42 -6.45 -9.25
CA LYS A 272 24.18 -7.55 -9.86
C LYS A 272 25.65 -7.60 -9.47
N LYS A 273 26.19 -6.50 -8.90
CA LYS A 273 27.58 -6.39 -8.43
C LYS A 273 27.75 -6.71 -6.94
N MET A 274 26.67 -6.63 -6.17
CA MET A 274 26.70 -6.74 -4.71
C MET A 274 25.81 -7.91 -4.27
N LYS A 275 26.43 -8.95 -3.71
CA LYS A 275 25.75 -10.17 -3.25
C LYS A 275 24.62 -9.90 -2.25
N GLU A 276 24.81 -8.90 -1.41
CA GLU A 276 23.90 -8.51 -0.33
C GLU A 276 22.74 -7.65 -0.83
N PHE A 277 22.84 -7.07 -2.03
CA PHE A 277 21.83 -6.15 -2.53
C PHE A 277 20.56 -6.89 -2.95
N VAL A 278 19.46 -6.57 -2.26
CA VAL A 278 18.12 -7.07 -2.58
C VAL A 278 17.41 -5.99 -3.40
N PRO A 279 17.14 -6.20 -4.70
CA PRO A 279 16.48 -5.21 -5.53
C PRO A 279 15.03 -5.00 -5.08
N PRO A 280 14.44 -3.82 -5.34
CA PRO A 280 13.03 -3.57 -5.08
C PRO A 280 12.14 -4.58 -5.83
N ALA A 281 11.14 -5.14 -5.14
CA ALA A 281 10.26 -6.13 -5.73
C ALA A 281 9.21 -5.49 -6.66
N VAL A 282 8.57 -4.38 -6.22
CA VAL A 282 7.54 -3.70 -7.00
C VAL A 282 7.68 -2.18 -6.86
N GLY A 283 7.68 -1.49 -7.98
CA GLY A 283 7.64 -0.03 -8.04
C GLY A 283 6.20 0.49 -8.03
N PHE A 284 5.99 1.57 -7.27
CA PHE A 284 4.78 2.40 -7.33
C PHE A 284 5.14 3.70 -8.03
N PRO A 285 4.95 3.82 -9.36
CA PRO A 285 5.40 4.98 -10.11
C PRO A 285 4.84 6.29 -9.57
N TYR A 286 5.75 7.22 -9.22
CA TYR A 286 5.41 8.47 -8.56
C TYR A 286 4.45 9.32 -9.38
N GLY A 287 3.36 9.78 -8.78
CA GLY A 287 2.33 10.55 -9.45
C GLY A 287 1.35 9.74 -10.33
N LYS A 288 1.60 8.42 -10.53
CA LYS A 288 0.71 7.50 -11.25
C LYS A 288 0.03 6.51 -10.30
N MET A 289 0.82 5.85 -9.45
CA MET A 289 0.33 4.84 -8.50
C MET A 289 0.63 5.21 -7.06
N GLY A 290 1.86 5.59 -6.74
CA GLY A 290 2.27 5.94 -5.39
C GLY A 290 2.83 7.36 -5.31
N GLN A 291 2.70 7.97 -4.14
CA GLN A 291 3.38 9.20 -3.77
C GLN A 291 3.86 9.15 -2.33
N SER A 292 3.13 8.44 -1.48
CA SER A 292 3.46 8.20 -0.08
C SER A 292 2.97 6.80 0.31
N ALA A 293 3.60 5.77 -0.31
CA ALA A 293 3.26 4.37 -0.06
C ALA A 293 3.42 4.02 1.43
N SER A 294 2.41 3.36 1.99
CA SER A 294 2.23 3.25 3.44
C SER A 294 1.97 1.81 3.89
N GLY A 295 1.00 1.59 4.78
CA GLY A 295 0.67 0.31 5.38
C GLY A 295 0.41 -0.81 4.37
N ILE A 296 0.70 -2.03 4.77
CA ILE A 296 0.55 -3.23 3.95
C ILE A 296 -0.35 -4.22 4.70
N ALA A 297 -1.29 -4.83 3.99
CA ALA A 297 -2.03 -6.00 4.44
C ALA A 297 -1.89 -7.15 3.44
N ASN A 298 -1.86 -8.38 3.94
CA ASN A 298 -1.89 -9.59 3.14
C ASN A 298 -3.31 -10.17 3.17
N ASP A 299 -3.87 -10.51 2.00
CA ASP A 299 -5.16 -11.23 1.98
C ASP A 299 -4.98 -12.69 2.39
N GLY A 300 -5.08 -12.95 3.67
CA GLY A 300 -5.17 -14.28 4.27
C GLY A 300 -6.63 -14.73 4.53
N SER A 301 -7.63 -14.05 3.93
CA SER A 301 -9.05 -14.28 4.24
C SER A 301 -9.62 -15.58 3.69
N SER A 302 -8.85 -16.34 2.90
CA SER A 302 -9.30 -17.56 2.21
C SER A 302 -10.52 -17.30 1.30
N GLY A 303 -10.47 -16.17 0.55
CA GLY A 303 -11.48 -15.77 -0.41
C GLY A 303 -12.67 -15.00 0.15
N LYS A 304 -12.69 -14.68 1.45
CA LYS A 304 -13.77 -13.88 2.05
C LYS A 304 -13.69 -12.39 1.70
N PHE A 305 -12.52 -11.90 1.26
CA PHE A 305 -12.33 -10.53 0.78
C PHE A 305 -12.46 -10.42 -0.74
N GLY A 306 -12.68 -11.52 -1.45
CA GLY A 306 -12.86 -11.57 -2.89
C GLY A 306 -11.83 -12.47 -3.60
N PRO A 307 -11.59 -12.26 -4.90
CA PRO A 307 -10.79 -13.19 -5.70
C PRO A 307 -9.27 -13.06 -5.51
N PHE A 308 -8.77 -12.00 -4.86
CA PHE A 308 -7.35 -11.62 -4.85
C PHE A 308 -6.55 -12.25 -3.71
N GLN A 309 -6.77 -13.55 -3.48
CA GLN A 309 -6.11 -14.29 -2.40
C GLN A 309 -4.58 -14.26 -2.54
N ASN A 310 -3.89 -14.23 -1.38
CA ASN A 310 -2.43 -14.24 -1.28
C ASN A 310 -1.71 -13.00 -1.86
N GLN A 311 -2.47 -11.99 -2.29
CA GLN A 311 -1.91 -10.72 -2.76
C GLN A 311 -1.73 -9.74 -1.60
N LEU A 312 -0.84 -8.78 -1.80
CA LEU A 312 -0.67 -7.69 -0.85
C LEU A 312 -1.52 -6.49 -1.27
N PHE A 313 -2.08 -5.83 -0.27
CA PHE A 313 -2.75 -4.55 -0.41
C PHE A 313 -1.89 -3.48 0.24
N VAL A 314 -1.66 -2.37 -0.47
CA VAL A 314 -0.74 -1.31 -0.06
C VAL A 314 -1.46 0.03 -0.08
N GLY A 315 -1.44 0.73 1.04
CA GLY A 315 -2.00 2.06 1.16
C GLY A 315 -1.12 3.13 0.51
N ASP A 316 -1.73 4.25 0.12
CA ASP A 316 -1.01 5.49 -0.19
C ASP A 316 -1.64 6.65 0.57
N GLN A 317 -0.84 7.33 1.37
CA GLN A 317 -1.31 8.43 2.21
C GLN A 317 -1.72 9.63 1.37
N THR A 318 -0.91 10.05 0.41
CA THR A 318 -1.18 11.26 -0.40
C THR A 318 -2.39 11.07 -1.31
N TRP A 319 -2.48 9.93 -2.00
CA TRP A 319 -3.57 9.65 -2.93
C TRP A 319 -4.86 9.19 -2.23
N SER A 320 -4.79 8.83 -0.95
CA SER A 320 -5.94 8.27 -0.20
C SER A 320 -6.54 7.07 -0.92
N THR A 321 -5.67 6.11 -1.26
CA THR A 321 -6.01 4.92 -2.04
C THR A 321 -5.44 3.66 -1.40
N VAL A 322 -5.93 2.52 -1.84
CA VAL A 322 -5.32 1.21 -1.64
C VAL A 322 -4.99 0.63 -3.01
N MET A 323 -3.74 0.18 -3.19
CA MET A 323 -3.24 -0.52 -4.36
C MET A 323 -3.18 -2.01 -4.09
N ARG A 324 -3.16 -2.82 -5.12
CA ARG A 324 -3.01 -4.27 -5.06
C ARG A 324 -1.68 -4.68 -5.68
N VAL A 325 -1.02 -5.68 -5.10
CA VAL A 325 0.28 -6.18 -5.55
C VAL A 325 0.24 -7.68 -5.75
N CYS A 326 0.60 -8.12 -6.96
CA CYS A 326 0.90 -9.51 -7.29
C CYS A 326 2.42 -9.70 -7.27
N LEU A 327 2.91 -10.71 -6.55
CA LEU A 327 4.32 -11.04 -6.44
C LEU A 327 4.63 -12.39 -7.10
N GLU A 328 5.82 -12.48 -7.66
CA GLU A 328 6.43 -13.75 -8.06
C GLU A 328 7.92 -13.78 -7.67
N GLN A 329 8.49 -14.97 -7.66
CA GLN A 329 9.95 -15.14 -7.55
C GLN A 329 10.50 -15.76 -8.84
N VAL A 330 11.56 -15.15 -9.37
CA VAL A 330 12.36 -15.69 -10.47
C VAL A 330 13.81 -15.75 -10.00
N ASP A 331 14.41 -16.94 -10.04
CA ASP A 331 15.77 -17.19 -9.56
C ASP A 331 16.04 -16.68 -8.13
N GLY A 332 15.03 -16.77 -7.26
CA GLY A 332 15.10 -16.32 -5.85
C GLY A 332 14.98 -14.80 -5.65
N VAL A 333 14.68 -14.05 -6.71
CA VAL A 333 14.45 -12.61 -6.68
C VAL A 333 12.96 -12.31 -6.79
N TYR A 334 12.43 -11.50 -5.87
CA TYR A 334 11.05 -11.02 -5.95
C TYR A 334 10.91 -9.93 -7.00
N GLN A 335 9.82 -10.02 -7.75
CA GLN A 335 9.34 -9.04 -8.71
C GLN A 335 7.82 -9.12 -8.81
N GLY A 336 7.17 -8.26 -9.58
CA GLY A 336 5.72 -8.32 -9.74
C GLY A 336 5.08 -7.02 -10.17
N ALA A 337 3.75 -7.00 -10.11
CA ALA A 337 2.93 -5.89 -10.57
C ALA A 337 2.23 -5.16 -9.43
N CYS A 338 2.12 -3.83 -9.53
CA CYS A 338 1.11 -3.09 -8.81
C CYS A 338 -0.08 -2.77 -9.73
N LEU A 339 -1.28 -2.83 -9.17
CA LEU A 339 -2.55 -2.55 -9.82
C LEU A 339 -3.38 -1.60 -8.93
N PRO A 340 -4.22 -0.74 -9.51
CA PRO A 340 -5.23 -0.01 -8.73
C PRO A 340 -6.17 -0.99 -8.03
N PHE A 341 -6.75 -0.56 -6.92
CA PHE A 341 -7.75 -1.38 -6.22
C PHE A 341 -8.92 -0.54 -5.69
N ARG A 342 -8.64 0.43 -4.82
CA ARG A 342 -9.70 1.24 -4.19
C ARG A 342 -9.27 2.68 -4.00
N GLU A 343 -10.04 3.60 -4.55
CA GLU A 343 -9.90 5.04 -4.30
C GLU A 343 -11.08 5.61 -3.50
N GLY A 344 -11.05 6.91 -3.21
CA GLY A 344 -12.14 7.60 -2.53
C GLY A 344 -12.13 7.43 -1.02
N LEU A 345 -11.00 7.07 -0.40
CA LEU A 345 -10.85 7.07 1.05
C LEU A 345 -10.95 8.50 1.61
N ALA A 346 -11.54 8.62 2.80
CA ALA A 346 -11.84 9.92 3.41
C ALA A 346 -10.61 10.67 3.93
N SER A 347 -9.50 9.96 4.19
CA SER A 347 -8.21 10.51 4.62
C SER A 347 -7.07 9.72 3.99
N GLY A 348 -5.84 10.14 4.20
CA GLY A 348 -4.66 9.44 3.71
C GLY A 348 -4.56 8.03 4.30
N SER A 349 -4.53 7.00 3.46
CA SER A 349 -4.38 5.61 3.92
C SER A 349 -3.01 5.41 4.53
N LEU A 350 -2.89 5.23 5.86
CA LEU A 350 -1.62 5.00 6.54
C LEU A 350 -1.47 3.55 7.01
N SER A 351 -2.50 2.95 7.59
CA SER A 351 -2.46 1.60 8.13
C SER A 351 -3.58 0.74 7.55
N LEU A 352 -3.28 -0.53 7.29
CA LEU A 352 -4.21 -1.53 6.78
C LEU A 352 -4.18 -2.76 7.68
N GLU A 353 -5.34 -3.35 7.94
CA GLU A 353 -5.45 -4.59 8.70
C GLU A 353 -6.56 -5.48 8.14
N GLN A 354 -6.21 -6.71 7.77
CA GLN A 354 -7.15 -7.72 7.31
C GLN A 354 -7.89 -8.33 8.49
N ALA A 355 -9.20 -8.31 8.46
CA ALA A 355 -10.04 -8.85 9.52
C ALA A 355 -10.44 -10.33 9.26
N PRO A 356 -10.69 -11.12 10.33
CA PRO A 356 -11.05 -12.55 10.22
C PRO A 356 -12.38 -12.80 9.47
N ASP A 357 -13.28 -11.82 9.44
CA ASP A 357 -14.54 -11.90 8.69
C ASP A 357 -14.35 -11.68 7.17
N GLY A 358 -13.14 -11.38 6.74
CA GLY A 358 -12.77 -11.12 5.36
C GLY A 358 -12.81 -9.64 4.97
N SER A 359 -13.23 -8.73 5.86
CA SER A 359 -13.14 -7.29 5.57
C SER A 359 -11.74 -6.74 5.85
N MET A 360 -11.45 -5.53 5.37
CA MET A 360 -10.17 -4.85 5.61
C MET A 360 -10.43 -3.49 6.25
N PHE A 361 -9.81 -3.23 7.39
CA PHE A 361 -9.80 -1.91 8.00
C PHE A 361 -8.70 -1.04 7.41
N VAL A 362 -9.03 0.24 7.25
CA VAL A 362 -8.13 1.29 6.75
C VAL A 362 -8.11 2.42 7.78
N GLY A 363 -6.96 2.63 8.39
CA GLY A 363 -6.69 3.76 9.27
C GLY A 363 -6.05 4.89 8.48
N GLY A 364 -6.64 6.08 8.57
CA GLY A 364 -6.24 7.24 7.77
C GLY A 364 -5.78 8.42 8.61
N THR A 365 -4.82 9.18 8.06
CA THR A 365 -4.37 10.47 8.58
C THR A 365 -3.76 11.31 7.46
N ASP A 366 -3.90 12.64 7.56
CA ASP A 366 -3.18 13.62 6.73
C ASP A 366 -1.95 14.20 7.43
N ARG A 367 -1.65 13.74 8.67
CA ARG A 367 -0.53 14.25 9.45
C ARG A 367 0.81 13.99 8.76
N GLY A 368 1.56 15.05 8.57
CA GLY A 368 2.87 15.04 7.91
C GLY A 368 2.81 15.26 6.39
N TRP A 369 1.77 14.78 5.71
CA TRP A 369 1.59 14.94 4.26
C TRP A 369 0.12 15.16 3.93
N GLY A 370 -0.17 16.10 3.02
CA GLY A 370 -1.53 16.32 2.56
C GLY A 370 -2.14 15.04 1.97
N ALA A 371 -3.43 14.83 2.21
CA ALA A 371 -4.19 13.70 1.71
C ALA A 371 -5.33 14.14 0.79
N ARG A 372 -5.56 13.44 -0.31
CA ARG A 372 -6.65 13.75 -1.26
C ARG A 372 -8.03 13.64 -0.62
N GLY A 373 -8.20 12.72 0.34
CA GLY A 373 -9.48 12.48 1.01
C GLY A 373 -10.02 13.67 1.85
N GLY A 374 -9.17 14.63 2.19
CA GLY A 374 -9.54 15.93 2.76
C GLY A 374 -9.95 15.92 4.24
N LYS A 375 -10.13 14.76 4.88
CA LYS A 375 -10.32 14.66 6.33
C LYS A 375 -8.99 14.49 7.04
N PRO A 376 -8.78 15.10 8.22
CA PRO A 376 -7.52 14.96 8.95
C PRO A 376 -7.25 13.53 9.39
N PHE A 377 -8.29 12.76 9.67
CA PHE A 377 -8.22 11.33 9.97
C PHE A 377 -9.54 10.63 9.66
N ALA A 378 -9.48 9.32 9.47
CA ALA A 378 -10.65 8.47 9.31
C ALA A 378 -10.32 7.03 9.73
N LEU A 379 -11.34 6.30 10.15
CA LEU A 379 -11.33 4.85 10.26
C LEU A 379 -12.39 4.31 9.32
N GLN A 380 -11.98 3.51 8.35
CA GLN A 380 -12.87 2.98 7.33
C GLN A 380 -12.71 1.47 7.21
N ARG A 381 -13.71 0.81 6.63
CA ARG A 381 -13.74 -0.63 6.44
C ARG A 381 -14.19 -0.95 5.03
N LEU A 382 -13.41 -1.76 4.33
CA LEU A 382 -13.73 -2.32 3.02
C LEU A 382 -14.40 -3.67 3.21
N VAL A 383 -15.58 -3.83 2.62
CA VAL A 383 -16.38 -5.05 2.72
C VAL A 383 -16.72 -5.53 1.31
N TRP A 384 -16.28 -6.74 0.96
CA TRP A 384 -16.63 -7.35 -0.31
C TRP A 384 -18.13 -7.63 -0.40
N THR A 385 -18.73 -7.29 -1.54
CA THR A 385 -20.19 -7.45 -1.77
C THR A 385 -20.60 -8.86 -2.21
N GLY A 386 -19.62 -9.75 -2.43
CA GLY A 386 -19.83 -11.05 -3.05
C GLY A 386 -19.85 -11.02 -4.59
N LYS A 387 -19.79 -9.82 -5.20
CA LYS A 387 -19.69 -9.68 -6.66
C LYS A 387 -18.23 -9.65 -7.09
N THR A 388 -17.91 -10.35 -8.15
CA THR A 388 -16.57 -10.35 -8.75
C THR A 388 -16.57 -9.40 -9.95
N PRO A 389 -15.67 -8.39 -10.02
CA PRO A 389 -15.53 -7.57 -11.22
C PRO A 389 -14.80 -8.34 -12.33
N PHE A 390 -14.98 -7.94 -13.59
CA PHE A 390 -14.01 -8.31 -14.62
C PHE A 390 -12.71 -7.55 -14.38
N GLU A 391 -11.64 -8.29 -14.01
CA GLU A 391 -10.39 -7.72 -13.53
C GLU A 391 -9.20 -8.62 -13.87
N ILE A 392 -8.01 -8.02 -13.97
CA ILE A 392 -6.76 -8.78 -14.00
C ILE A 392 -6.59 -9.41 -12.61
N LEU A 393 -6.53 -10.74 -12.54
CA LEU A 393 -6.31 -11.46 -11.30
C LEU A 393 -4.83 -11.46 -10.93
N GLU A 394 -3.97 -11.89 -11.85
CA GLU A 394 -2.52 -11.97 -11.67
C GLU A 394 -1.78 -11.64 -12.96
N ILE A 395 -0.54 -11.20 -12.83
CA ILE A 395 0.41 -11.02 -13.93
C ILE A 395 1.71 -11.69 -13.54
N HIS A 396 2.20 -12.59 -14.40
CA HIS A 396 3.50 -13.24 -14.26
C HIS A 396 4.36 -12.99 -15.48
N SER A 397 5.66 -12.86 -15.29
CA SER A 397 6.60 -12.74 -16.41
C SER A 397 6.86 -14.11 -17.06
N GLN A 398 7.21 -14.09 -18.34
CA GLN A 398 7.68 -15.23 -19.12
C GLN A 398 8.98 -14.87 -19.84
N HIS A 399 9.62 -15.85 -20.47
CA HIS A 399 10.80 -15.61 -21.30
C HIS A 399 10.55 -14.55 -22.42
N LYS A 400 9.31 -14.46 -22.91
CA LYS A 400 8.88 -13.50 -23.94
C LYS A 400 7.56 -12.84 -23.56
N GLY A 401 7.61 -11.85 -22.67
CA GLY A 401 6.41 -11.11 -22.29
C GLY A 401 5.77 -11.58 -20.98
N PHE A 402 4.44 -11.58 -20.92
CA PHE A 402 3.69 -11.81 -19.70
C PHE A 402 2.55 -12.82 -19.88
N VAL A 403 2.18 -13.47 -18.77
CA VAL A 403 0.91 -14.22 -18.64
C VAL A 403 0.00 -13.42 -17.70
N LEU A 404 -1.19 -13.14 -18.16
CA LEU A 404 -2.22 -12.52 -17.36
C LEU A 404 -3.36 -13.51 -17.11
N THR A 405 -3.79 -13.63 -15.88
CA THR A 405 -5.04 -14.33 -15.56
C THR A 405 -6.12 -13.32 -15.22
N PHE A 406 -7.37 -13.68 -15.45
CA PHE A 406 -8.55 -12.81 -15.26
C PHE A 406 -9.56 -13.48 -14.34
N THR A 407 -10.31 -12.67 -13.63
CA THR A 407 -11.40 -13.13 -12.76
C THR A 407 -12.54 -13.77 -13.54
N GLU A 408 -12.80 -13.29 -14.76
CA GLU A 408 -13.83 -13.78 -15.69
C GLU A 408 -13.24 -14.05 -17.08
N PRO A 409 -13.90 -14.87 -17.91
CA PRO A 409 -13.44 -15.11 -19.28
C PRO A 409 -13.42 -13.84 -20.13
N VAL A 410 -12.33 -13.63 -20.84
CA VAL A 410 -12.12 -12.57 -21.85
C VAL A 410 -12.87 -12.93 -23.14
N ASP A 411 -13.47 -11.94 -23.80
CA ASP A 411 -13.99 -12.08 -25.16
C ASP A 411 -12.83 -12.28 -26.15
N PRO A 412 -12.78 -13.41 -26.87
CA PRO A 412 -11.72 -13.67 -27.84
C PRO A 412 -11.55 -12.58 -28.91
N ALA A 413 -12.64 -11.90 -29.30
CA ALA A 413 -12.59 -10.82 -30.28
C ALA A 413 -11.84 -9.59 -29.74
N SER A 414 -11.81 -9.40 -28.43
CA SER A 414 -11.09 -8.32 -27.77
C SER A 414 -9.63 -8.68 -27.41
N ALA A 415 -9.25 -9.93 -27.42
CA ALA A 415 -7.94 -10.42 -27.02
C ALA A 415 -6.91 -10.33 -28.17
N VAL A 416 -6.76 -9.16 -28.75
CA VAL A 416 -5.88 -8.87 -29.89
C VAL A 416 -4.77 -7.87 -29.48
N PRO A 417 -3.59 -7.87 -30.14
CA PRO A 417 -2.49 -6.96 -29.83
C PRO A 417 -2.90 -5.49 -29.76
N ALA A 418 -3.80 -5.03 -30.65
CA ALA A 418 -4.30 -3.67 -30.68
C ALA A 418 -5.11 -3.25 -29.42
N SER A 419 -5.55 -4.20 -28.61
CA SER A 419 -6.25 -3.95 -27.35
C SER A 419 -5.32 -3.68 -26.16
N VAL A 420 -4.01 -3.79 -26.38
CA VAL A 420 -2.99 -3.62 -25.35
C VAL A 420 -2.00 -2.54 -25.81
N THR A 421 -1.59 -1.68 -24.90
CA THR A 421 -0.46 -0.76 -25.09
C THR A 421 0.54 -0.96 -23.98
N ALA A 422 1.82 -0.78 -24.29
CA ALA A 422 2.90 -0.93 -23.34
C ALA A 422 3.91 0.21 -23.46
N GLU A 423 4.36 0.68 -22.32
CA GLU A 423 5.55 1.55 -22.18
C GLU A 423 6.46 0.93 -21.12
N ASP A 424 7.76 1.16 -21.22
CA ASP A 424 8.69 0.78 -20.16
C ASP A 424 9.59 1.95 -19.79
N PHE A 425 10.09 1.92 -18.56
CA PHE A 425 11.00 2.93 -18.03
C PHE A 425 11.68 2.41 -16.76
N THR A 426 12.75 3.12 -16.38
CA THR A 426 13.39 2.92 -15.07
C THR A 426 13.64 4.26 -14.40
N TYR A 427 14.37 4.23 -13.27
CA TYR A 427 14.73 5.40 -12.49
C TYR A 427 16.24 5.49 -12.30
N LEU A 428 16.75 6.71 -12.17
CA LEU A 428 18.12 6.94 -11.72
C LEU A 428 18.27 6.45 -10.27
N TYR A 429 19.24 5.60 -10.03
CA TYR A 429 19.68 5.22 -8.71
C TYR A 429 20.76 6.20 -8.27
N ARG A 430 20.40 7.18 -7.43
CA ARG A 430 21.26 8.34 -7.14
C ARG A 430 21.08 8.87 -5.71
N ALA A 431 22.12 9.56 -5.24
CA ALA A 431 22.13 10.21 -3.92
C ALA A 431 21.17 11.40 -3.81
N ASP A 432 20.79 12.03 -4.93
CA ASP A 432 19.81 13.10 -4.96
C ASP A 432 18.39 12.58 -4.74
N TYR A 433 17.48 13.49 -4.37
CA TYR A 433 16.09 13.16 -4.10
C TYR A 433 15.33 12.71 -5.35
N GLY A 434 14.79 11.49 -5.33
CA GLY A 434 13.92 10.96 -6.36
C GLY A 434 14.57 10.89 -7.75
N SER A 435 13.79 10.57 -8.76
CA SER A 435 14.23 10.55 -10.16
C SER A 435 13.02 10.76 -11.09
N PRO A 436 13.20 11.42 -12.22
CA PRO A 436 12.25 11.27 -13.31
C PRO A 436 12.30 9.84 -13.86
N GLU A 437 11.25 9.43 -14.56
CA GLU A 437 11.28 8.23 -15.41
C GLU A 437 12.30 8.44 -16.53
N VAL A 438 13.26 7.53 -16.64
CA VAL A 438 14.34 7.56 -17.66
C VAL A 438 14.35 6.26 -18.45
N ASP A 439 15.17 6.23 -19.52
CA ASP A 439 15.32 5.07 -20.42
C ASP A 439 13.96 4.56 -20.94
N LYS A 440 13.10 5.51 -21.30
CA LYS A 440 11.73 5.20 -21.76
C LYS A 440 11.73 4.47 -23.08
N GLY A 441 10.96 3.38 -23.12
CA GLY A 441 10.73 2.57 -24.30
C GLY A 441 9.25 2.36 -24.61
N LYS A 442 9.01 1.84 -25.81
CA LYS A 442 7.70 1.35 -26.25
C LYS A 442 7.90 -0.07 -26.76
N PRO A 443 7.90 -1.08 -25.88
CA PRO A 443 8.15 -2.46 -26.28
C PRO A 443 7.10 -2.93 -27.29
N ALA A 444 7.56 -3.62 -28.34
CA ALA A 444 6.67 -4.14 -29.36
C ALA A 444 5.83 -5.29 -28.79
N ILE A 445 4.54 -5.27 -29.07
CA ILE A 445 3.62 -6.37 -28.78
C ILE A 445 3.51 -7.20 -30.07
N HIS A 446 3.99 -8.46 -30.00
CA HIS A 446 4.10 -9.32 -31.16
C HIS A 446 2.85 -10.18 -31.37
N ALA A 447 2.30 -10.72 -30.26
CA ALA A 447 1.14 -11.59 -30.33
C ALA A 447 0.36 -11.63 -28.98
N THR A 448 -0.91 -11.97 -29.07
CA THR A 448 -1.73 -12.36 -27.94
C THR A 448 -2.30 -13.74 -28.18
N ARG A 449 -2.39 -14.56 -27.14
CA ARG A 449 -2.92 -15.92 -27.22
C ARG A 449 -3.77 -16.22 -26.00
N LEU A 450 -5.08 -16.38 -26.22
CA LEU A 450 -6.05 -16.66 -25.17
C LEU A 450 -6.17 -18.16 -24.95
N SER A 451 -6.23 -18.60 -23.69
CA SER A 451 -6.52 -19.98 -23.31
C SER A 451 -7.92 -20.42 -23.73
N THR A 452 -8.16 -21.73 -23.78
CA THR A 452 -9.46 -22.30 -24.20
C THR A 452 -10.60 -21.91 -23.26
N ASP A 453 -10.34 -21.75 -21.97
CA ASP A 453 -11.31 -21.30 -20.96
C ASP A 453 -11.53 -19.77 -20.95
N GLY A 454 -10.72 -19.05 -21.74
CA GLY A 454 -10.77 -17.59 -21.84
C GLY A 454 -10.19 -16.83 -20.66
N LYS A 455 -9.62 -17.50 -19.66
CA LYS A 455 -9.17 -16.86 -18.44
C LYS A 455 -7.69 -16.52 -18.40
N THR A 456 -6.90 -17.00 -19.33
CA THR A 456 -5.46 -16.74 -19.38
C THR A 456 -5.06 -16.14 -20.72
N LEU A 457 -4.43 -14.98 -20.70
CA LEU A 457 -3.89 -14.29 -21.87
C LEU A 457 -2.36 -14.33 -21.83
N HIS A 458 -1.76 -14.98 -22.81
CA HIS A 458 -0.33 -14.87 -23.07
C HIS A 458 -0.06 -13.65 -23.94
N LEU A 459 0.74 -12.73 -23.46
CA LEU A 459 1.17 -11.51 -24.14
C LEU A 459 2.63 -11.67 -24.55
N ASP A 460 2.88 -11.91 -25.84
CA ASP A 460 4.24 -11.97 -26.39
C ASP A 460 4.69 -10.55 -26.75
N MET A 461 5.73 -10.07 -26.09
CA MET A 461 6.25 -8.70 -26.26
C MET A 461 7.73 -8.61 -25.86
N ASP A 462 8.38 -7.53 -26.28
CA ASP A 462 9.75 -7.22 -25.86
C ASP A 462 9.79 -6.92 -24.36
N LEU A 463 10.87 -7.35 -23.69
CA LEU A 463 11.11 -7.14 -22.28
C LEU A 463 12.46 -6.47 -22.03
N VAL A 464 12.55 -5.63 -21.02
CA VAL A 464 13.78 -5.00 -20.56
C VAL A 464 13.96 -5.23 -19.06
N GLU A 465 15.01 -5.97 -18.66
CA GLU A 465 15.33 -6.18 -17.24
C GLU A 465 15.66 -4.86 -16.53
N GLY A 466 15.18 -4.73 -15.30
CA GLY A 466 15.38 -3.54 -14.48
C GLY A 466 14.44 -2.39 -14.82
N HIS A 467 13.47 -2.62 -15.72
CA HIS A 467 12.43 -1.65 -16.05
C HIS A 467 11.10 -1.98 -15.37
N ILE A 468 10.27 -0.96 -15.23
CA ILE A 468 8.84 -1.09 -14.95
C ILE A 468 8.13 -1.07 -16.29
N HIS A 469 7.34 -2.10 -16.57
CA HIS A 469 6.49 -2.20 -17.75
C HIS A 469 5.09 -1.70 -17.39
N GLU A 470 4.70 -0.54 -17.92
CA GLU A 470 3.34 0.00 -17.81
C GLU A 470 2.48 -0.59 -18.90
N LEU A 471 1.55 -1.46 -18.51
CA LEU A 471 0.62 -2.16 -19.39
C LEU A 471 -0.77 -1.54 -19.29
N LYS A 472 -1.40 -1.24 -20.43
CA LYS A 472 -2.77 -0.73 -20.48
C LYS A 472 -3.61 -1.59 -21.41
N PHE A 473 -4.84 -1.88 -21.00
CA PHE A 473 -5.75 -2.81 -21.66
C PHE A 473 -7.12 -2.16 -21.98
N PRO A 474 -7.17 -0.99 -22.67
CA PRO A 474 -8.41 -0.27 -22.89
C PRO A 474 -9.39 -1.00 -23.77
N GLY A 475 -8.90 -1.91 -24.62
CA GLY A 475 -9.69 -2.68 -25.57
C GLY A 475 -10.25 -3.98 -25.03
N LEU A 476 -9.70 -4.54 -23.92
CA LEU A 476 -10.15 -5.82 -23.40
C LEU A 476 -11.59 -5.75 -22.85
N ARG A 477 -12.35 -6.80 -23.14
CA ARG A 477 -13.73 -7.00 -22.66
C ARG A 477 -13.88 -8.40 -22.10
N SER A 478 -14.74 -8.55 -21.08
CA SER A 478 -15.20 -9.87 -20.68
C SER A 478 -16.10 -10.49 -21.76
N LYS A 479 -16.32 -11.78 -21.70
CA LYS A 479 -17.29 -12.47 -22.59
C LYS A 479 -18.70 -11.89 -22.50
N ALA A 480 -19.03 -11.22 -21.39
CA ALA A 480 -20.28 -10.48 -21.20
C ALA A 480 -20.22 -9.03 -21.75
N GLY A 481 -19.12 -8.61 -22.37
CA GLY A 481 -18.92 -7.28 -22.95
C GLY A 481 -18.48 -6.20 -21.95
N GLN A 482 -18.22 -6.54 -20.69
CA GLN A 482 -17.81 -5.59 -19.64
C GLN A 482 -16.34 -5.17 -19.84
N PRO A 483 -16.00 -3.88 -19.63
CA PRO A 483 -14.60 -3.46 -19.56
C PRO A 483 -13.98 -3.93 -18.25
N LEU A 484 -12.64 -4.00 -18.20
CA LEU A 484 -11.91 -4.16 -16.94
C LEU A 484 -12.29 -3.03 -15.95
N LEU A 485 -12.44 -3.37 -14.68
CA LEU A 485 -12.63 -2.38 -13.61
C LEU A 485 -11.42 -1.44 -13.54
N HIS A 486 -10.20 -2.02 -13.63
CA HIS A 486 -8.94 -1.31 -13.73
C HIS A 486 -8.17 -1.81 -14.96
N ALA A 487 -7.96 -0.95 -15.92
CA ALA A 487 -7.37 -1.32 -17.21
C ALA A 487 -5.86 -1.06 -17.29
N SER A 488 -5.17 -0.91 -16.16
CA SER A 488 -3.73 -0.62 -16.13
C SER A 488 -3.01 -1.43 -15.06
N ALA A 489 -1.76 -1.78 -15.34
CA ALA A 489 -0.86 -2.44 -14.39
C ALA A 489 0.59 -2.00 -14.64
N TRP A 490 1.41 -2.02 -13.60
CA TRP A 490 2.84 -1.67 -13.67
C TRP A 490 3.65 -2.83 -13.13
N PHE A 491 4.34 -3.55 -14.02
CA PHE A 491 5.15 -4.72 -13.66
C PHE A 491 6.62 -4.34 -13.54
N THR A 492 7.20 -4.53 -12.38
CA THR A 492 8.65 -4.39 -12.13
C THR A 492 9.34 -5.69 -12.52
N LEU A 493 10.20 -5.65 -13.54
CA LEU A 493 10.89 -6.82 -14.08
C LEU A 493 12.36 -6.79 -13.69
N ASN A 494 12.76 -7.55 -12.67
CA ASN A 494 14.15 -7.66 -12.23
C ASN A 494 14.94 -8.73 -13.00
N VAL A 495 14.28 -9.84 -13.30
CA VAL A 495 14.85 -11.02 -13.96
C VAL A 495 13.88 -11.53 -15.01
N ILE A 496 14.34 -11.73 -16.24
CA ILE A 496 13.56 -12.43 -17.26
C ILE A 496 13.66 -13.94 -17.02
N PRO A 497 12.53 -14.67 -16.85
CA PRO A 497 12.57 -16.12 -16.68
C PRO A 497 13.32 -16.81 -17.82
N SER A 498 14.17 -17.79 -17.51
CA SER A 498 14.80 -18.64 -18.50
C SER A 498 13.74 -19.40 -19.32
N LYS A 499 14.13 -19.89 -20.50
CA LYS A 499 13.22 -20.78 -21.26
C LYS A 499 12.87 -22.00 -20.41
N PRO A 500 11.59 -22.41 -20.40
CA PRO A 500 11.18 -23.65 -19.76
C PRO A 500 11.82 -24.88 -20.37
#